data_4d468197ee78e7af63b2f0c1573ceb48
#
_entry.id   4d468197ee78e7af63b2f0c1573ceb48
#
_cell.length_a   1.000
_cell.length_b   1.000
_cell.length_c   1.000
_cell.angle_alpha   90.00
_cell.angle_beta   90.00
_cell.angle_gamma   90.00
#
_symmetry.space_group_name_H-M   'P 1'
#
loop_
_entity.id
_entity.type
_entity.pdbx_description
1 polymer ?
#
loop_
_entity_poly.entity_id
_entity_poly.type
_entity_poly.pdbx_seq_one_letter_code
_entity_poly.pdbx_strand_id
1 'polypeptide(L)'
;MSIISKSFLAGFALPCLSAMGMPRKWKSAKFLRETPKALKFGEDGKFRILHITDIHEVEPEMDDDENRENPICCEKETLNVIERLVEKTNPDLVVFGGDNIGGYWEEFTYDLIRKTIEKTTQPMRERNIPLCVVFGNHDGECGFHTEYQMMMYHEFADCRSSFNDADVYGCGNCCVTIKSSKSDKDAYALWLIDSNDYQRDKNGNLAYDCVHDDQIEWYEKRAQELRKANGNEPLPAILFQHMPVQQELDGYKEVTSDDEYTFERDGRYYYFGHEIKEGRIRETPCPPYMENDHRNQFESWKKTGDIVAAFFGHDHINDFRITVDGIDLYQTLGAGYFTYGKERGGRLIILDENNPKEIYTESIEIERITDADI
;
A
#
# COMPACT_ATOMS: atom_id res chain seq x y z
N MET A 1 21.00 -6.18 -17.58
CA MET A 1 22.24 -6.21 -16.77
C MET A 1 21.83 -5.81 -15.37
N SER A 2 21.76 -6.78 -14.48
CA SER A 2 21.43 -6.57 -13.07
C SER A 2 22.39 -5.59 -12.43
N ILE A 3 21.95 -4.40 -12.08
CA ILE A 3 22.65 -3.51 -11.17
C ILE A 3 22.00 -3.67 -9.79
N ILE A 4 22.08 -4.88 -9.24
CA ILE A 4 22.20 -5.02 -7.81
C ILE A 4 23.71 -4.92 -7.56
N SER A 5 24.14 -3.70 -7.27
CA SER A 5 25.50 -3.42 -6.90
C SER A 5 25.85 -4.26 -5.67
N LYS A 6 26.89 -5.11 -5.81
CA LYS A 6 27.44 -5.98 -4.76
C LYS A 6 28.09 -5.21 -3.57
N SER A 7 27.77 -3.95 -3.37
CA SER A 7 28.39 -3.07 -2.40
C SER A 7 27.58 -2.83 -1.11
N PHE A 8 26.42 -3.40 -0.93
CA PHE A 8 25.59 -3.24 0.29
C PHE A 8 25.59 -4.43 1.25
N LEU A 9 26.51 -5.38 1.08
CA LEU A 9 26.68 -6.52 2.01
C LEU A 9 27.78 -6.27 3.06
N ALA A 10 28.01 -5.04 3.49
CA ALA A 10 28.89 -4.74 4.61
C ALA A 10 28.05 -4.60 5.89
N GLY A 11 27.83 -5.73 6.55
CA GLY A 11 27.83 -5.88 7.99
C GLY A 11 27.04 -4.89 8.84
N PHE A 12 25.72 -4.72 8.68
CA PHE A 12 24.89 -4.20 9.75
C PHE A 12 24.43 -5.34 10.66
N ALA A 13 25.19 -5.53 11.76
CA ALA A 13 24.61 -6.14 12.93
C ALA A 13 23.59 -5.14 13.49
N LEU A 14 22.32 -5.30 13.12
CA LEU A 14 21.21 -4.66 13.83
C LEU A 14 21.39 -4.97 15.33
N PRO A 15 21.49 -3.95 16.20
CA PRO A 15 21.36 -4.23 17.62
C PRO A 15 19.97 -4.80 17.78
N CYS A 16 19.91 -6.02 18.26
CA CYS A 16 18.70 -6.68 18.74
C CYS A 16 18.14 -5.82 19.89
N LEU A 17 17.39 -4.79 19.61
CA LEU A 17 16.52 -4.10 20.56
C LEU A 17 15.28 -4.97 20.73
N SER A 18 15.51 -6.16 21.32
CA SER A 18 14.47 -7.02 21.82
C SER A 18 13.57 -6.24 22.77
N ALA A 19 12.31 -6.11 22.38
CA ALA A 19 11.17 -6.01 23.28
C ALA A 19 11.25 -4.89 24.34
N MET A 20 11.32 -3.65 23.96
CA MET A 20 10.64 -2.62 24.73
C MET A 20 9.18 -2.62 24.33
N GLY A 21 8.41 -3.54 24.92
CA GLY A 21 6.96 -3.51 24.81
C GLY A 21 6.46 -2.10 25.12
N MET A 22 5.57 -1.57 24.30
CA MET A 22 4.94 -0.26 24.55
C MET A 22 4.56 -0.14 26.01
N PRO A 23 4.92 0.96 26.70
CA PRO A 23 4.47 1.16 28.07
C PRO A 23 2.94 1.03 28.08
N ARG A 24 2.40 0.15 28.92
CA ARG A 24 0.93 -0.09 29.08
C ARG A 24 0.10 1.20 29.16
N LYS A 25 0.70 2.33 29.56
CA LYS A 25 0.08 3.66 29.62
C LYS A 25 -0.27 4.26 28.25
N TRP A 26 0.38 3.84 27.18
CA TRP A 26 0.12 4.41 25.85
C TRP A 26 -1.07 3.75 25.15
N LYS A 27 -1.37 2.48 25.45
CA LYS A 27 -2.58 1.79 24.95
C LYS A 27 -3.89 2.43 25.44
N SER A 28 -3.84 3.36 26.39
CA SER A 28 -5.00 4.06 26.96
C SER A 28 -5.01 5.57 26.74
N ALA A 29 -4.07 6.13 25.98
CA ALA A 29 -4.15 7.53 25.56
C ALA A 29 -5.34 7.65 24.60
N LYS A 30 -6.52 7.96 25.13
CA LYS A 30 -7.64 8.44 24.33
C LYS A 30 -7.20 9.76 23.73
N PHE A 31 -6.79 9.75 22.46
CA PHE A 31 -6.83 10.94 21.66
C PHE A 31 -8.29 11.39 21.66
N LEU A 32 -8.59 12.46 22.39
CA LEU A 32 -9.91 13.06 22.51
C LEU A 32 -10.23 13.80 21.19
N ARG A 33 -10.25 13.09 20.07
CA ARG A 33 -10.94 13.56 18.88
C ARG A 33 -12.41 13.15 19.00
N GLU A 34 -13.30 13.97 18.46
CA GLU A 34 -14.69 13.58 18.25
C GLU A 34 -14.71 12.21 17.56
N THR A 35 -15.68 11.36 17.91
CA THR A 35 -15.80 10.05 17.25
C THR A 35 -15.82 10.26 15.74
N PRO A 36 -14.90 9.66 14.96
CA PRO A 36 -14.83 9.89 13.54
C PRO A 36 -16.16 9.58 12.88
N LYS A 37 -16.61 10.44 11.97
CA LYS A 37 -17.84 10.22 11.21
C LYS A 37 -17.69 8.94 10.39
N ALA A 38 -18.68 8.05 10.44
CA ALA A 38 -18.64 6.82 9.65
C ALA A 38 -18.48 7.11 8.15
N LEU A 39 -17.68 6.33 7.46
CA LEU A 39 -17.62 6.36 6.00
C LEU A 39 -18.98 5.93 5.46
N LYS A 40 -19.46 6.61 4.42
CA LYS A 40 -20.79 6.38 3.88
C LYS A 40 -20.83 6.70 2.39
N PHE A 41 -21.50 5.85 1.61
CA PHE A 41 -21.78 6.14 0.20
C PHE A 41 -22.50 7.49 0.05
N GLY A 42 -22.15 8.22 -1.01
CA GLY A 42 -22.82 9.45 -1.37
C GLY A 42 -24.28 9.23 -1.77
N GLU A 43 -25.04 10.30 -1.93
CA GLU A 43 -26.43 10.24 -2.41
C GLU A 43 -26.54 9.65 -3.82
N ASP A 44 -25.46 9.75 -4.62
CA ASP A 44 -25.31 9.15 -5.94
C ASP A 44 -25.03 7.63 -5.89
N GLY A 45 -24.92 7.05 -4.69
CA GLY A 45 -24.58 5.64 -4.48
C GLY A 45 -23.11 5.32 -4.77
N LYS A 46 -22.24 6.33 -4.90
CA LYS A 46 -20.83 6.15 -5.17
C LYS A 46 -19.97 6.46 -3.95
N PHE A 47 -18.78 5.87 -3.91
CA PHE A 47 -17.73 6.16 -2.95
C PHE A 47 -16.40 6.18 -3.67
N ARG A 48 -15.68 7.30 -3.58
CA ARG A 48 -14.45 7.56 -4.32
C ARG A 48 -13.25 7.39 -3.41
N ILE A 49 -12.35 6.49 -3.79
CA ILE A 49 -11.10 6.23 -3.06
C ILE A 49 -9.95 6.63 -3.97
N LEU A 50 -9.00 7.37 -3.43
CA LEU A 50 -7.72 7.62 -4.08
C LEU A 50 -6.67 6.74 -3.41
N HIS A 51 -6.06 5.83 -4.17
CA HIS A 51 -4.93 5.02 -3.75
C HIS A 51 -3.63 5.68 -4.20
N ILE A 52 -2.76 5.98 -3.24
CA ILE A 52 -1.43 6.55 -3.43
C ILE A 52 -0.45 5.61 -2.74
N THR A 53 0.59 5.18 -3.42
CA THR A 53 1.58 4.22 -2.89
C THR A 53 3.00 4.63 -3.26
N ASP A 54 3.99 4.03 -2.63
CA ASP A 54 5.41 4.25 -2.94
C ASP A 54 5.76 5.74 -2.93
N ILE A 55 5.37 6.41 -1.87
CA ILE A 55 5.61 7.85 -1.68
C ILE A 55 7.09 8.09 -1.37
N HIS A 56 7.73 7.20 -0.60
CA HIS A 56 9.13 7.25 -0.20
C HIS A 56 9.60 8.62 0.27
N GLU A 57 8.68 9.41 0.84
CA GLU A 57 9.00 10.77 1.23
C GLU A 57 9.91 10.80 2.44
N VAL A 58 10.81 11.77 2.46
CA VAL A 58 11.66 12.09 3.59
C VAL A 58 11.78 13.61 3.70
N GLU A 59 11.83 14.12 4.92
CA GLU A 59 12.18 15.52 5.16
C GLU A 59 13.64 15.73 4.74
N PRO A 60 13.94 16.53 3.71
CA PRO A 60 15.31 16.65 3.23
C PRO A 60 16.16 17.42 4.24
N GLU A 61 17.24 16.80 4.70
CA GLU A 61 18.38 17.54 5.21
C GLU A 61 19.20 18.01 4.00
N MET A 62 19.72 19.23 4.03
CA MET A 62 20.53 19.78 2.95
C MET A 62 21.81 18.92 2.81
N ASP A 63 21.84 18.06 1.80
CA ASP A 63 23.02 17.27 1.45
C ASP A 63 23.79 18.00 0.34
N ASP A 64 25.08 18.20 0.55
CA ASP A 64 26.01 18.84 -0.39
C ASP A 64 26.52 17.87 -1.49
N ASP A 65 25.91 16.68 -1.63
CA ASP A 65 26.34 15.72 -2.66
C ASP A 65 25.83 16.15 -4.05
N GLU A 66 26.72 16.81 -4.80
CA GLU A 66 26.47 17.30 -6.17
C GLU A 66 26.07 16.19 -7.17
N ASN A 67 26.13 14.91 -6.80
CA ASN A 67 25.80 13.76 -7.66
C ASN A 67 24.40 13.21 -7.46
N ARG A 68 23.62 13.73 -6.51
CA ARG A 68 22.22 13.36 -6.28
C ARG A 68 21.26 14.38 -6.87
N GLU A 69 20.12 13.92 -7.35
CA GLU A 69 18.99 14.83 -7.63
C GLU A 69 18.73 15.65 -6.36
N ASN A 70 18.52 16.95 -6.51
CA ASN A 70 18.34 17.87 -5.39
C ASN A 70 17.17 17.41 -4.49
N PRO A 71 17.42 17.00 -3.22
CA PRO A 71 16.40 16.45 -2.35
C PRO A 71 15.19 17.39 -2.14
N ILE A 72 15.44 18.70 -2.08
CA ILE A 72 14.38 19.71 -1.94
C ILE A 72 13.45 19.71 -3.16
N CYS A 73 13.99 19.49 -4.36
CA CYS A 73 13.17 19.36 -5.56
C CYS A 73 12.34 18.07 -5.52
N CYS A 74 12.94 16.94 -5.13
CA CYS A 74 12.22 15.68 -4.99
C CYS A 74 11.05 15.77 -4.00
N GLU A 75 11.27 16.39 -2.83
CA GLU A 75 10.21 16.64 -1.86
C GLU A 75 9.06 17.47 -2.47
N LYS A 76 9.39 18.61 -3.06
CA LYS A 76 8.38 19.50 -3.66
C LYS A 76 7.58 18.79 -4.76
N GLU A 77 8.24 18.00 -5.57
CA GLU A 77 7.61 17.24 -6.65
C GLU A 77 6.70 16.14 -6.11
N THR A 78 7.15 15.37 -5.10
CA THR A 78 6.33 14.35 -4.44
C THR A 78 5.07 14.97 -3.80
N LEU A 79 5.25 16.04 -3.02
CA LEU A 79 4.12 16.72 -2.38
C LEU A 79 3.15 17.32 -3.42
N ASN A 80 3.68 17.83 -4.55
CA ASN A 80 2.84 18.30 -5.65
C ASN A 80 2.06 17.15 -6.33
N VAL A 81 2.64 15.96 -6.47
CA VAL A 81 1.91 14.79 -6.98
C VAL A 81 0.72 14.47 -6.08
N ILE A 82 0.94 14.37 -4.76
CA ILE A 82 -0.12 14.10 -3.79
C ILE A 82 -1.23 15.17 -3.87
N GLU A 83 -0.86 16.46 -3.87
CA GLU A 83 -1.80 17.58 -3.93
C GLU A 83 -2.65 17.52 -5.21
N ARG A 84 -2.02 17.36 -6.37
CA ARG A 84 -2.72 17.30 -7.67
C ARG A 84 -3.61 16.07 -7.82
N LEU A 85 -3.20 14.93 -7.26
CA LEU A 85 -4.03 13.73 -7.23
C LEU A 85 -5.31 13.97 -6.41
N VAL A 86 -5.17 14.56 -5.21
CA VAL A 86 -6.31 14.88 -4.35
C VAL A 86 -7.24 15.89 -5.01
N GLU A 87 -6.69 16.97 -5.60
CA GLU A 87 -7.49 17.97 -6.33
C GLU A 87 -8.26 17.36 -7.50
N LYS A 88 -7.56 16.56 -8.32
CA LYS A 88 -8.13 16.00 -9.55
C LYS A 88 -9.23 14.99 -9.27
N THR A 89 -9.11 14.23 -8.19
CA THR A 89 -10.04 13.12 -7.89
C THR A 89 -11.14 13.50 -6.91
N ASN A 90 -10.93 14.53 -6.07
CA ASN A 90 -11.84 14.91 -4.98
C ASN A 90 -12.41 13.68 -4.25
N PRO A 91 -11.56 12.88 -3.58
CA PRO A 91 -11.94 11.58 -3.06
C PRO A 91 -12.70 11.69 -1.74
N ASP A 92 -13.52 10.68 -1.43
CA ASP A 92 -14.18 10.51 -0.13
C ASP A 92 -13.23 9.88 0.91
N LEU A 93 -12.16 9.20 0.44
CA LEU A 93 -11.13 8.54 1.24
C LEU A 93 -9.82 8.50 0.45
N VAL A 94 -8.70 8.73 1.11
CA VAL A 94 -7.37 8.42 0.57
C VAL A 94 -6.85 7.17 1.26
N VAL A 95 -6.15 6.30 0.51
CA VAL A 95 -5.41 5.15 1.04
C VAL A 95 -3.96 5.30 0.67
N PHE A 96 -3.08 5.37 1.67
CA PHE A 96 -1.64 5.23 1.48
C PHE A 96 -1.29 3.74 1.45
N GLY A 97 -0.71 3.30 0.34
CA GLY A 97 -0.54 1.88 -0.01
C GLY A 97 0.79 1.25 0.40
N GLY A 98 1.53 1.88 1.30
CA GLY A 98 2.84 1.39 1.76
C GLY A 98 4.02 2.08 1.08
N ASP A 99 5.21 1.88 1.65
CA ASP A 99 6.43 2.59 1.31
C ASP A 99 6.20 4.11 1.34
N ASN A 100 5.57 4.56 2.42
CA ASN A 100 5.18 5.94 2.63
C ASN A 100 6.39 6.80 3.02
N ILE A 101 7.34 6.19 3.77
CA ILE A 101 8.58 6.81 4.23
C ILE A 101 9.74 6.16 3.48
N GLY A 102 10.68 6.96 2.99
CA GLY A 102 11.90 6.45 2.38
C GLY A 102 12.87 5.86 3.41
N GLY A 103 13.45 4.69 3.11
CA GLY A 103 14.38 3.97 4.00
C GLY A 103 15.87 4.24 3.78
N TYR A 104 16.24 5.16 2.89
CA TYR A 104 17.60 5.25 2.35
C TYR A 104 18.57 6.16 3.13
N TRP A 105 18.16 6.73 4.26
CA TRP A 105 18.95 7.73 4.99
C TRP A 105 19.45 7.15 6.32
N GLU A 106 20.72 7.37 6.63
CA GLU A 106 21.37 6.75 7.80
C GLU A 106 20.94 7.36 9.14
N GLU A 107 20.33 8.54 9.16
CA GLU A 107 20.00 9.26 10.40
C GLU A 107 18.56 9.81 10.41
N PHE A 108 17.57 8.91 10.51
CA PHE A 108 16.21 9.37 10.79
C PHE A 108 16.06 9.74 12.25
N THR A 109 15.47 10.89 12.50
CA THR A 109 15.02 11.28 13.83
C THR A 109 13.51 11.20 13.92
N TYR A 110 13.00 11.10 15.14
CA TYR A 110 11.55 11.15 15.38
C TYR A 110 10.93 12.41 14.77
N ASP A 111 11.60 13.56 14.88
CA ASP A 111 11.11 14.83 14.35
C ASP A 111 11.09 14.87 12.82
N LEU A 112 12.05 14.24 12.15
CA LEU A 112 12.05 14.11 10.69
C LEU A 112 10.87 13.28 10.19
N ILE A 113 10.68 12.08 10.74
CA ILE A 113 9.55 11.21 10.38
C ILE A 113 8.21 11.93 10.64
N ARG A 114 8.11 12.59 11.79
CA ARG A 114 6.91 13.32 12.16
C ARG A 114 6.59 14.44 11.17
N LYS A 115 7.59 15.23 10.76
CA LYS A 115 7.42 16.30 9.76
C LYS A 115 7.06 15.74 8.38
N THR A 116 7.69 14.65 7.97
CA THR A 116 7.36 13.97 6.71
C THR A 116 5.90 13.56 6.68
N ILE A 117 5.41 12.88 7.72
CA ILE A 117 4.00 12.47 7.83
C ILE A 117 3.07 13.70 7.91
N GLU A 118 3.46 14.77 8.61
CA GLU A 118 2.69 16.01 8.68
C GLU A 118 2.52 16.63 7.30
N LYS A 119 3.57 16.68 6.48
CA LYS A 119 3.56 17.24 5.12
C LYS A 119 2.74 16.37 4.16
N THR A 120 3.01 15.09 4.10
CA THR A 120 2.32 14.18 3.17
C THR A 120 0.82 14.08 3.44
N THR A 121 0.40 14.26 4.70
CA THR A 121 -1.02 14.23 5.09
C THR A 121 -1.72 15.59 4.98
N GLN A 122 -0.99 16.69 4.74
CA GLN A 122 -1.55 18.04 4.70
C GLN A 122 -2.72 18.20 3.73
N PRO A 123 -2.68 17.70 2.48
CA PRO A 123 -3.78 17.86 1.53
C PRO A 123 -5.10 17.26 2.01
N MET A 124 -5.04 16.11 2.69
CA MET A 124 -6.22 15.45 3.27
C MET A 124 -6.74 16.20 4.48
N ARG A 125 -5.84 16.64 5.36
CA ARG A 125 -6.21 17.42 6.57
C ARG A 125 -6.92 18.72 6.22
N GLU A 126 -6.41 19.49 5.26
CA GLU A 126 -6.98 20.76 4.84
C GLU A 126 -8.37 20.62 4.21
N ARG A 127 -8.63 19.49 3.58
CA ARG A 127 -9.92 19.19 2.92
C ARG A 127 -10.85 18.33 3.77
N ASN A 128 -10.43 17.96 4.98
CA ASN A 128 -11.15 17.02 5.87
C ASN A 128 -11.46 15.67 5.19
N ILE A 129 -10.53 15.17 4.39
CA ILE A 129 -10.62 13.86 3.75
C ILE A 129 -10.02 12.82 4.70
N PRO A 130 -10.75 11.74 5.04
CA PRO A 130 -10.22 10.66 5.85
C PRO A 130 -9.10 9.92 5.13
N LEU A 131 -8.20 9.32 5.91
CA LEU A 131 -7.02 8.59 5.44
C LEU A 131 -7.02 7.17 6.00
N CYS A 132 -6.76 6.17 5.16
CA CYS A 132 -6.28 4.86 5.57
C CYS A 132 -4.80 4.72 5.24
N VAL A 133 -4.07 3.92 6.02
CA VAL A 133 -2.64 3.69 5.82
C VAL A 133 -2.36 2.20 5.88
N VAL A 134 -1.61 1.73 4.90
CA VAL A 134 -0.94 0.44 4.86
C VAL A 134 0.55 0.72 4.92
N PHE A 135 1.34 -0.19 5.48
CA PHE A 135 2.79 -0.10 5.49
C PHE A 135 3.40 -1.02 4.44
N GLY A 136 4.57 -0.61 3.94
CA GLY A 136 5.39 -1.39 3.02
C GLY A 136 6.72 -1.77 3.65
N ASN A 137 7.59 -2.42 2.87
CA ASN A 137 8.84 -2.96 3.37
C ASN A 137 9.87 -1.88 3.74
N HIS A 138 9.78 -0.68 3.14
CA HIS A 138 10.70 0.41 3.46
C HIS A 138 10.26 1.25 4.67
N ASP A 139 9.00 1.22 5.07
CA ASP A 139 8.52 2.03 6.19
C ASP A 139 9.25 1.72 7.51
N GLY A 140 9.65 0.47 7.73
CA GLY A 140 10.41 0.05 8.91
C GLY A 140 11.90 0.40 8.87
N GLU A 141 12.47 0.69 7.70
CA GLU A 141 13.91 0.94 7.51
C GLU A 141 14.38 2.27 8.11
N CYS A 142 13.47 3.21 8.33
CA CYS A 142 13.77 4.48 8.99
C CYS A 142 14.16 4.35 10.49
N GLY A 143 14.22 3.13 11.02
CA GLY A 143 14.59 2.86 12.42
C GLY A 143 13.46 3.10 13.44
N PHE A 144 12.28 3.48 12.99
CA PHE A 144 11.08 3.62 13.82
C PHE A 144 10.05 2.58 13.42
N HIS A 145 9.58 1.80 14.39
CA HIS A 145 8.52 0.82 14.15
C HIS A 145 7.26 1.48 13.58
N THR A 146 6.56 0.74 12.73
CA THR A 146 5.35 1.18 12.05
C THR A 146 4.23 1.60 13.02
N GLU A 147 4.20 1.06 14.25
CA GLU A 147 3.25 1.51 15.28
C GLU A 147 3.48 2.96 15.72
N TYR A 148 4.75 3.44 15.77
CA TYR A 148 5.01 4.85 16.05
C TYR A 148 4.57 5.74 14.88
N GLN A 149 4.78 5.30 13.66
CA GLN A 149 4.30 5.99 12.47
C GLN A 149 2.75 6.03 12.46
N MET A 150 2.07 4.93 12.77
CA MET A 150 0.62 4.88 12.90
C MET A 150 0.10 5.89 13.93
N MET A 151 0.81 6.08 15.06
CA MET A 151 0.46 7.13 16.04
C MET A 151 0.55 8.53 15.42
N MET A 152 1.58 8.80 14.59
CA MET A 152 1.75 10.09 13.93
C MET A 152 0.64 10.32 12.88
N TYR A 153 0.28 9.30 12.11
CA TYR A 153 -0.87 9.39 11.19
C TYR A 153 -2.17 9.73 11.93
N HIS A 154 -2.41 9.14 13.10
CA HIS A 154 -3.55 9.50 13.95
C HIS A 154 -3.44 10.91 14.55
N GLU A 155 -2.24 11.43 14.73
CA GLU A 155 -2.03 12.81 15.20
C GLU A 155 -2.37 13.83 14.11
N PHE A 156 -1.95 13.58 12.86
CA PHE A 156 -2.01 14.57 11.79
C PHE A 156 -3.20 14.41 10.85
N ALA A 157 -3.84 13.25 10.78
CA ALA A 157 -4.94 13.02 9.84
C ALA A 157 -6.18 12.45 10.55
N ASP A 158 -7.33 12.43 9.87
CA ASP A 158 -8.49 11.61 10.23
C ASP A 158 -8.21 10.17 9.80
N CYS A 159 -7.20 9.55 10.45
CA CYS A 159 -6.75 8.20 10.15
C CYS A 159 -7.79 7.17 10.59
N ARG A 160 -8.18 6.30 9.66
CA ARG A 160 -9.17 5.24 9.84
C ARG A 160 -8.57 3.86 10.04
N SER A 161 -7.27 3.69 9.71
CA SER A 161 -6.55 2.48 10.05
C SER A 161 -6.42 2.34 11.57
N SER A 162 -6.54 1.13 12.09
CA SER A 162 -6.18 0.81 13.47
C SER A 162 -4.75 0.26 13.51
N PHE A 163 -4.18 0.12 14.71
CA PHE A 163 -2.89 -0.56 14.86
C PHE A 163 -2.98 -2.03 14.42
N ASN A 164 -3.98 -2.72 14.89
CA ASN A 164 -4.49 -4.00 14.45
C ASN A 164 -5.89 -4.20 15.07
N ASP A 165 -6.79 -4.83 14.35
CA ASP A 165 -8.11 -5.21 14.88
C ASP A 165 -8.05 -6.47 15.76
N ALA A 166 -6.93 -7.20 15.73
CA ALA A 166 -6.65 -8.38 16.51
C ALA A 166 -5.18 -8.46 16.92
N ASP A 167 -4.83 -9.42 17.77
CA ASP A 167 -3.43 -9.71 18.13
C ASP A 167 -2.84 -10.64 17.04
N VAL A 168 -2.40 -10.05 15.94
CA VAL A 168 -1.81 -10.70 14.78
C VAL A 168 -0.49 -10.02 14.41
N TYR A 169 0.33 -10.69 13.62
CA TYR A 169 1.60 -10.16 13.13
C TYR A 169 1.42 -8.89 12.31
N GLY A 170 2.44 -8.01 12.30
CA GLY A 170 2.45 -6.75 11.57
C GLY A 170 1.70 -5.60 12.25
N CYS A 171 1.49 -4.52 11.52
CA CYS A 171 0.82 -3.31 12.01
C CYS A 171 -0.16 -2.75 10.97
N GLY A 172 -1.36 -2.40 11.40
CA GLY A 172 -2.36 -1.81 10.49
C GLY A 172 -3.35 -2.80 9.91
N ASN A 173 -3.30 -4.09 10.32
CA ASN A 173 -4.27 -5.08 9.88
C ASN A 173 -5.67 -4.74 10.42
N CYS A 174 -6.54 -4.21 9.58
CA CYS A 174 -7.87 -3.79 9.99
C CYS A 174 -8.89 -3.86 8.86
N CYS A 175 -10.17 -3.85 9.27
CA CYS A 175 -11.30 -3.83 8.38
C CYS A 175 -12.13 -2.56 8.60
N VAL A 176 -12.15 -1.69 7.61
CA VAL A 176 -12.93 -0.45 7.62
C VAL A 176 -14.21 -0.67 6.78
N THR A 177 -15.38 -0.31 7.31
CA THR A 177 -16.63 -0.46 6.56
C THR A 177 -17.18 0.86 6.05
N ILE A 178 -17.87 0.80 4.92
CA ILE A 178 -18.60 1.92 4.32
C ILE A 178 -20.08 1.65 4.45
N LYS A 179 -20.81 2.60 5.02
CA LYS A 179 -22.26 2.52 5.21
C LYS A 179 -23.00 2.77 3.90
N SER A 180 -24.16 2.14 3.75
CA SER A 180 -25.09 2.42 2.65
C SER A 180 -25.54 3.88 2.65
N SER A 181 -25.71 4.47 1.47
CA SER A 181 -26.31 5.81 1.31
C SER A 181 -27.72 5.89 1.92
N LYS A 182 -28.43 4.77 1.96
CA LYS A 182 -29.85 4.65 2.32
C LYS A 182 -30.09 4.22 3.77
N SER A 183 -29.05 3.76 4.48
CA SER A 183 -29.18 3.22 5.85
C SER A 183 -27.85 3.28 6.60
N ASP A 184 -27.86 2.88 7.88
CA ASP A 184 -26.65 2.75 8.70
C ASP A 184 -26.05 1.33 8.64
N LYS A 185 -26.52 0.48 7.71
CA LYS A 185 -25.93 -0.84 7.48
C LYS A 185 -24.62 -0.72 6.72
N ASP A 186 -23.67 -1.61 7.02
CA ASP A 186 -22.48 -1.76 6.22
C ASP A 186 -22.87 -2.27 4.82
N ALA A 187 -22.37 -1.61 3.79
CA ALA A 187 -22.62 -1.94 2.39
C ALA A 187 -21.36 -2.43 1.67
N TYR A 188 -20.19 -2.08 2.20
CA TYR A 188 -18.91 -2.45 1.63
C TYR A 188 -17.83 -2.56 2.71
N ALA A 189 -16.80 -3.38 2.49
CA ALA A 189 -15.66 -3.46 3.37
C ALA A 189 -14.34 -3.13 2.64
N LEU A 190 -13.43 -2.51 3.36
CA LEU A 190 -12.06 -2.25 2.93
C LEU A 190 -11.14 -3.03 3.87
N TRP A 191 -10.40 -3.98 3.33
CA TRP A 191 -9.37 -4.70 4.06
C TRP A 191 -8.05 -3.98 3.89
N LEU A 192 -7.39 -3.69 5.00
CA LEU A 192 -6.05 -3.16 5.06
C LEU A 192 -5.19 -4.25 5.68
N ILE A 193 -4.25 -4.78 4.93
CA ILE A 193 -3.41 -5.90 5.34
C ILE A 193 -1.95 -5.47 5.28
N ASP A 194 -1.23 -5.64 6.35
CA ASP A 194 0.22 -5.50 6.37
C ASP A 194 0.83 -6.70 5.64
N SER A 195 1.51 -6.45 4.52
CA SER A 195 2.23 -7.50 3.78
C SER A 195 3.61 -7.80 4.38
N ASN A 196 3.92 -7.11 5.49
CA ASN A 196 5.17 -7.19 6.24
C ASN A 196 6.38 -6.64 5.45
N ASP A 197 7.60 -6.86 5.94
CA ASP A 197 8.80 -6.28 5.37
C ASP A 197 9.79 -7.36 4.87
N TYR A 198 10.68 -7.85 5.72
CA TYR A 198 11.71 -8.80 5.35
C TYR A 198 11.77 -9.98 6.33
N GLN A 199 12.08 -11.14 5.77
CA GLN A 199 12.37 -12.36 6.51
C GLN A 199 13.68 -12.99 6.06
N ARG A 200 14.11 -14.04 6.74
CA ARG A 200 15.21 -14.88 6.26
C ARG A 200 14.66 -16.17 5.68
N ASP A 201 15.07 -16.45 4.44
CA ASP A 201 14.77 -17.73 3.81
C ASP A 201 15.45 -18.91 4.54
N LYS A 202 15.13 -20.13 4.18
CA LYS A 202 15.74 -21.35 4.74
C LYS A 202 17.26 -21.46 4.58
N ASN A 203 17.87 -20.64 3.72
CA ASN A 203 19.32 -20.58 3.51
C ASN A 203 19.93 -19.42 4.33
N GLY A 204 19.13 -18.64 5.04
CA GLY A 204 19.53 -17.48 5.83
C GLY A 204 19.71 -16.18 5.03
N ASN A 205 19.32 -16.16 3.74
CA ASN A 205 19.35 -14.96 2.92
C ASN A 205 18.17 -14.04 3.27
N LEU A 206 18.36 -12.75 3.10
CA LEU A 206 17.29 -11.77 3.21
C LEU A 206 16.32 -11.94 2.03
N ALA A 207 15.03 -12.00 2.32
CA ALA A 207 13.95 -12.09 1.35
C ALA A 207 12.78 -11.22 1.84
N TYR A 208 11.87 -10.88 0.96
CA TYR A 208 10.61 -10.26 1.37
C TYR A 208 9.81 -11.23 2.24
N ASP A 209 9.18 -10.68 3.27
CA ASP A 209 8.22 -11.42 4.09
C ASP A 209 6.87 -11.52 3.36
N CYS A 210 5.94 -12.28 3.89
CA CYS A 210 4.60 -12.48 3.33
C CYS A 210 3.54 -12.30 4.42
N VAL A 211 2.28 -12.27 4.03
CA VAL A 211 1.16 -12.27 4.97
C VAL A 211 1.15 -13.58 5.76
N HIS A 212 1.21 -13.50 7.08
CA HIS A 212 1.32 -14.64 7.98
C HIS A 212 -0.02 -15.36 8.20
N ASP A 213 0.06 -16.61 8.64
CA ASP A 213 -1.10 -17.48 8.85
C ASP A 213 -2.11 -16.91 9.85
N ASP A 214 -1.66 -16.23 10.89
CA ASP A 214 -2.52 -15.59 11.90
C ASP A 214 -3.29 -14.39 11.33
N GLN A 215 -2.67 -13.61 10.43
CA GLN A 215 -3.34 -12.54 9.69
C GLN A 215 -4.45 -13.11 8.77
N ILE A 216 -4.16 -14.23 8.07
CA ILE A 216 -5.12 -14.92 7.21
C ILE A 216 -6.29 -15.48 8.04
N GLU A 217 -6.01 -16.10 9.20
CA GLU A 217 -7.04 -16.62 10.09
C GLU A 217 -7.92 -15.51 10.66
N TRP A 218 -7.34 -14.38 11.04
CA TRP A 218 -8.08 -13.20 11.47
C TRP A 218 -9.00 -12.69 10.36
N TYR A 219 -8.47 -12.53 9.14
CA TYR A 219 -9.25 -12.11 7.98
C TYR A 219 -10.45 -13.05 7.75
N GLU A 220 -10.22 -14.38 7.66
CA GLU A 220 -11.30 -15.36 7.45
C GLU A 220 -12.38 -15.27 8.52
N LYS A 221 -11.96 -15.16 9.78
CA LYS A 221 -12.89 -15.03 10.91
C LYS A 221 -13.72 -13.75 10.82
N ARG A 222 -13.05 -12.63 10.54
CA ARG A 222 -13.72 -11.32 10.44
C ARG A 222 -14.67 -11.27 9.23
N ALA A 223 -14.27 -11.81 8.08
CA ALA A 223 -15.14 -11.92 6.91
C ALA A 223 -16.41 -12.76 7.20
N GLN A 224 -16.28 -13.84 7.98
CA GLN A 224 -17.45 -14.62 8.42
C GLN A 224 -18.38 -13.85 9.37
N GLU A 225 -17.83 -13.01 10.24
CA GLU A 225 -18.63 -12.14 11.12
C GLU A 225 -19.42 -11.11 10.29
N LEU A 226 -18.77 -10.47 9.33
CA LEU A 226 -19.40 -9.53 8.40
C LEU A 226 -20.47 -10.23 7.56
N ARG A 227 -20.21 -11.42 7.06
CA ARG A 227 -21.17 -12.23 6.33
C ARG A 227 -22.43 -12.53 7.16
N LYS A 228 -22.27 -12.92 8.42
CA LYS A 228 -23.41 -13.14 9.33
C LYS A 228 -24.22 -11.87 9.54
N ALA A 229 -23.56 -10.73 9.72
CA ALA A 229 -24.21 -9.44 9.88
C ALA A 229 -24.92 -8.99 8.59
N ASN A 230 -24.43 -9.41 7.42
CA ASN A 230 -24.97 -9.13 6.09
C ASN A 230 -25.98 -10.20 5.61
N GLY A 231 -26.70 -10.85 6.52
CA GLY A 231 -27.75 -11.81 6.15
C GLY A 231 -27.24 -13.14 5.58
N ASN A 232 -26.04 -13.55 5.92
CA ASN A 232 -25.29 -14.72 5.45
C ASN A 232 -24.75 -14.62 4.00
N GLU A 233 -24.85 -13.46 3.38
CA GLU A 233 -24.18 -13.18 2.11
C GLU A 233 -22.83 -12.50 2.34
N PRO A 234 -21.79 -12.77 1.55
CA PRO A 234 -20.53 -12.04 1.63
C PRO A 234 -20.78 -10.53 1.55
N LEU A 235 -20.17 -9.76 2.44
CA LEU A 235 -20.15 -8.31 2.28
C LEU A 235 -19.10 -7.99 1.21
N PRO A 236 -19.46 -7.36 0.07
CA PRO A 236 -18.48 -7.03 -0.96
C PRO A 236 -17.33 -6.22 -0.40
N ALA A 237 -16.11 -6.53 -0.85
CA ALA A 237 -14.93 -5.90 -0.30
C ALA A 237 -13.83 -5.71 -1.36
N ILE A 238 -12.98 -4.72 -1.12
CA ILE A 238 -11.66 -4.60 -1.75
C ILE A 238 -10.57 -4.66 -0.68
N LEU A 239 -9.38 -5.01 -1.12
CA LEU A 239 -8.22 -5.17 -0.25
C LEU A 239 -7.09 -4.26 -0.69
N PHE A 240 -6.39 -3.66 0.26
CA PHE A 240 -5.16 -2.92 0.09
C PHE A 240 -4.05 -3.59 0.89
N GLN A 241 -2.95 -3.87 0.24
CA GLN A 241 -1.67 -4.27 0.84
C GLN A 241 -0.53 -3.77 -0.04
N HIS A 242 0.67 -3.66 0.51
CA HIS A 242 1.78 -3.11 -0.25
C HIS A 242 2.32 -4.08 -1.29
N MET A 243 2.86 -5.22 -0.86
CA MET A 243 3.42 -6.20 -1.78
C MET A 243 2.33 -7.05 -2.42
N PRO A 244 2.44 -7.34 -3.74
CA PRO A 244 1.44 -8.11 -4.46
C PRO A 244 1.43 -9.59 -4.07
N VAL A 245 0.39 -10.30 -4.50
CA VAL A 245 0.29 -11.75 -4.31
C VAL A 245 0.98 -12.51 -5.43
N GLN A 246 1.47 -13.72 -5.13
CA GLN A 246 2.19 -14.54 -6.11
C GLN A 246 1.36 -14.89 -7.37
N GLN A 247 0.04 -14.85 -7.26
CA GLN A 247 -0.85 -15.13 -8.39
C GLN A 247 -0.67 -14.15 -9.56
N GLU A 248 -0.06 -13.00 -9.34
CA GLU A 248 0.38 -12.15 -10.45
C GLU A 248 1.41 -12.85 -11.33
N LEU A 249 2.24 -13.72 -10.77
CA LEU A 249 3.26 -14.47 -11.49
C LEU A 249 2.73 -15.77 -12.17
N ASP A 250 1.55 -16.26 -11.80
CA ASP A 250 1.00 -17.50 -12.34
C ASP A 250 0.85 -17.49 -13.87
N GLY A 251 0.78 -16.31 -14.45
CA GLY A 251 0.72 -16.09 -15.89
C GLY A 251 2.07 -16.09 -16.61
N TYR A 252 3.21 -16.08 -15.90
CA TYR A 252 4.51 -16.04 -16.56
C TYR A 252 4.87 -17.36 -17.23
N LYS A 253 5.26 -17.27 -18.50
CA LYS A 253 5.77 -18.41 -19.27
C LYS A 253 7.16 -18.07 -19.76
N GLU A 254 8.13 -18.94 -19.47
CA GLU A 254 9.46 -18.84 -20.05
C GLU A 254 9.38 -19.01 -21.57
N VAL A 255 10.02 -18.13 -22.31
CA VAL A 255 10.11 -18.12 -23.78
C VAL A 255 11.57 -18.06 -24.21
N THR A 256 11.83 -18.41 -25.47
CA THR A 256 13.21 -18.59 -25.97
C THR A 256 13.82 -17.35 -26.60
N SER A 257 13.07 -16.26 -26.76
CA SER A 257 13.53 -15.06 -27.44
C SER A 257 12.95 -13.82 -26.82
N ASP A 258 13.69 -12.71 -26.94
CA ASP A 258 13.22 -11.35 -26.69
C ASP A 258 12.13 -11.00 -27.72
N ASP A 259 10.96 -10.58 -27.23
CA ASP A 259 9.79 -10.18 -28.01
C ASP A 259 9.19 -8.93 -27.37
N GLU A 260 8.37 -8.19 -28.08
CA GLU A 260 7.75 -6.94 -27.63
C GLU A 260 7.00 -7.04 -26.28
N TYR A 261 6.59 -8.25 -25.91
CA TYR A 261 5.83 -8.55 -24.68
C TYR A 261 6.61 -9.43 -23.70
N THR A 262 7.91 -9.53 -23.85
CA THR A 262 8.76 -10.31 -22.94
C THR A 262 9.65 -9.41 -22.08
N PHE A 263 9.99 -9.89 -20.90
CA PHE A 263 10.99 -9.26 -20.05
C PHE A 263 12.08 -10.26 -19.70
N GLU A 264 13.29 -9.78 -19.43
CA GLU A 264 14.44 -10.61 -19.04
C GLU A 264 14.57 -10.63 -17.51
N ARG A 265 14.68 -11.86 -16.95
CA ARG A 265 15.04 -12.08 -15.56
C ARG A 265 16.08 -13.20 -15.48
N ASP A 266 17.21 -12.93 -14.82
CA ASP A 266 18.29 -13.92 -14.63
C ASP A 266 18.79 -14.58 -15.94
N GLY A 267 18.82 -13.82 -17.03
CA GLY A 267 19.24 -14.31 -18.35
C GLY A 267 18.22 -15.18 -19.08
N ARG A 268 16.98 -15.18 -18.63
CA ARG A 268 15.85 -15.86 -19.26
C ARG A 268 14.77 -14.86 -19.64
N TYR A 269 14.05 -15.17 -20.70
CA TYR A 269 12.94 -14.35 -21.17
C TYR A 269 11.61 -14.96 -20.72
N TYR A 270 10.71 -14.10 -20.28
CA TYR A 270 9.38 -14.49 -19.83
C TYR A 270 8.32 -13.65 -20.51
N TYR A 271 7.23 -14.32 -20.86
CA TYR A 271 6.02 -13.71 -21.37
C TYR A 271 4.97 -13.66 -20.26
N PHE A 272 4.32 -12.50 -20.07
CA PHE A 272 3.24 -12.36 -19.12
C PHE A 272 1.94 -12.88 -19.75
N GLY A 273 1.49 -14.05 -19.28
CA GLY A 273 0.37 -14.78 -19.88
C GLY A 273 -1.02 -14.31 -19.44
N HIS A 274 -1.11 -13.42 -18.44
CA HIS A 274 -2.39 -12.79 -18.10
C HIS A 274 -2.75 -11.73 -19.14
N GLU A 275 -4.04 -11.65 -19.48
CA GLU A 275 -4.53 -10.54 -20.29
C GLU A 275 -4.55 -9.27 -19.45
N ILE A 276 -3.76 -8.27 -19.86
CA ILE A 276 -3.80 -6.95 -19.24
C ILE A 276 -5.10 -6.28 -19.67
N LYS A 277 -5.95 -5.99 -18.69
CA LYS A 277 -7.26 -5.35 -18.91
C LYS A 277 -7.17 -3.84 -18.92
N GLU A 278 -6.14 -3.28 -18.26
CA GLU A 278 -5.91 -1.85 -18.12
C GLU A 278 -4.43 -1.60 -17.84
N GLY A 279 -3.90 -0.49 -18.31
CA GLY A 279 -2.56 0.01 -17.97
C GLY A 279 -1.41 -0.73 -18.62
N ARG A 280 -0.24 -0.75 -17.96
CA ARG A 280 1.03 -1.27 -18.51
C ARG A 280 1.87 -1.95 -17.46
N ILE A 281 2.53 -3.03 -17.86
CA ILE A 281 3.68 -3.60 -17.14
C ILE A 281 4.92 -2.92 -17.66
N ARG A 282 5.68 -2.29 -16.77
CA ARG A 282 6.95 -1.62 -17.09
C ARG A 282 8.14 -2.29 -16.39
N GLU A 283 7.87 -3.10 -15.36
CA GLU A 283 8.86 -3.92 -14.68
C GLU A 283 8.25 -5.26 -14.25
N THR A 284 9.10 -6.24 -13.97
CA THR A 284 8.64 -7.54 -13.50
C THR A 284 8.02 -7.41 -12.13
N PRO A 285 6.76 -7.80 -11.92
CA PRO A 285 6.16 -7.84 -10.60
C PRO A 285 7.00 -8.66 -9.62
N CYS A 286 7.14 -8.18 -8.41
CA CYS A 286 8.02 -8.75 -7.40
C CYS A 286 7.27 -9.15 -6.11
N PRO A 287 6.29 -10.07 -6.19
CA PRO A 287 5.62 -10.55 -5.00
C PRO A 287 6.57 -11.33 -4.09
N PRO A 288 6.34 -11.33 -2.78
CA PRO A 288 7.13 -12.10 -1.84
C PRO A 288 7.06 -13.60 -2.15
N TYR A 289 8.18 -14.28 -1.99
CA TYR A 289 8.22 -15.73 -2.13
C TYR A 289 7.61 -16.40 -0.90
N MET A 290 6.55 -17.17 -1.11
CA MET A 290 5.94 -17.99 -0.06
C MET A 290 6.57 -19.37 -0.06
N GLU A 291 7.13 -19.81 1.07
CA GLU A 291 7.50 -21.21 1.25
C GLU A 291 6.24 -22.09 1.34
N ASN A 292 6.37 -23.38 0.97
CA ASN A 292 5.24 -24.30 0.89
C ASN A 292 4.48 -24.54 2.22
N ASP A 293 5.02 -24.06 3.34
CA ASP A 293 4.47 -24.25 4.68
C ASP A 293 3.48 -23.13 5.09
N HIS A 294 3.41 -22.03 4.32
CA HIS A 294 2.48 -20.95 4.58
C HIS A 294 1.14 -21.14 3.86
N ARG A 295 0.07 -20.65 4.51
CA ARG A 295 -1.25 -20.60 3.90
C ARG A 295 -1.24 -19.62 2.72
N ASN A 296 -1.93 -19.97 1.65
CA ASN A 296 -2.09 -19.06 0.51
C ASN A 296 -3.23 -18.06 0.79
N GLN A 297 -2.85 -16.79 0.92
CA GLN A 297 -3.76 -15.69 1.15
C GLN A 297 -4.84 -15.59 0.06
N PHE A 298 -4.47 -15.72 -1.21
CA PHE A 298 -5.38 -15.61 -2.35
C PHE A 298 -6.44 -16.74 -2.34
N GLU A 299 -6.06 -17.97 -1.98
CA GLU A 299 -7.01 -19.07 -1.82
C GLU A 299 -8.01 -18.79 -0.68
N SER A 300 -7.57 -18.07 0.35
CA SER A 300 -8.45 -17.62 1.43
C SER A 300 -9.51 -16.61 0.93
N TRP A 301 -9.12 -15.68 0.05
CA TRP A 301 -10.07 -14.74 -0.59
C TRP A 301 -11.12 -15.45 -1.44
N LYS A 302 -10.70 -16.43 -2.23
CA LYS A 302 -11.61 -17.28 -3.03
C LYS A 302 -12.60 -18.04 -2.15
N LYS A 303 -12.13 -18.55 -1.02
CA LYS A 303 -12.95 -19.31 -0.06
C LYS A 303 -13.98 -18.43 0.64
N THR A 304 -13.62 -17.23 1.06
CA THR A 304 -14.54 -16.28 1.72
C THR A 304 -15.51 -15.66 0.72
N GLY A 305 -15.05 -15.36 -0.50
CA GLY A 305 -15.85 -14.87 -1.61
C GLY A 305 -16.36 -13.43 -1.46
N ASP A 306 -15.72 -12.64 -0.59
CA ASP A 306 -16.03 -11.23 -0.34
C ASP A 306 -15.14 -10.28 -1.16
N ILE A 307 -13.86 -10.66 -1.38
CA ILE A 307 -12.91 -9.84 -2.14
C ILE A 307 -13.24 -9.84 -3.62
N VAL A 308 -13.52 -8.68 -4.18
CA VAL A 308 -13.74 -8.48 -5.63
C VAL A 308 -12.50 -7.94 -6.35
N ALA A 309 -11.65 -7.21 -5.62
CA ALA A 309 -10.38 -6.70 -6.12
C ALA A 309 -9.36 -6.47 -5.00
N ALA A 310 -8.08 -6.49 -5.36
CA ALA A 310 -6.97 -6.12 -4.49
C ALA A 310 -6.06 -5.11 -5.19
N PHE A 311 -5.50 -4.17 -4.40
CA PHE A 311 -4.68 -3.06 -4.87
C PHE A 311 -3.33 -3.10 -4.18
N PHE A 312 -2.26 -2.96 -4.98
CA PHE A 312 -0.87 -3.09 -4.56
C PHE A 312 -0.04 -1.88 -4.97
N GLY A 313 1.09 -1.70 -4.31
CA GLY A 313 2.23 -0.88 -4.67
C GLY A 313 3.45 -1.73 -4.95
N HIS A 314 4.62 -1.35 -4.35
CA HIS A 314 5.88 -2.08 -4.35
C HIS A 314 6.65 -2.05 -5.69
N ASP A 315 5.97 -2.24 -6.80
CA ASP A 315 6.53 -2.12 -8.15
C ASP A 315 6.27 -0.68 -8.64
N HIS A 316 7.25 0.21 -8.48
CA HIS A 316 7.07 1.67 -8.52
C HIS A 316 6.55 2.21 -9.85
N ILE A 317 6.84 1.52 -10.96
CA ILE A 317 6.47 1.97 -12.31
C ILE A 317 5.39 1.13 -12.98
N ASN A 318 4.92 0.08 -12.30
CA ASN A 318 3.82 -0.73 -12.77
C ASN A 318 2.46 -0.02 -12.55
N ASP A 319 1.61 -0.18 -13.54
CA ASP A 319 0.29 0.42 -13.57
C ASP A 319 -0.61 -0.46 -14.44
N PHE A 320 -1.15 -1.53 -13.87
CA PHE A 320 -1.97 -2.47 -14.65
C PHE A 320 -3.08 -3.11 -13.83
N ARG A 321 -4.03 -3.70 -14.55
CA ARG A 321 -5.04 -4.61 -14.04
C ARG A 321 -4.99 -5.95 -14.76
N ILE A 322 -5.03 -7.03 -14.00
CA ILE A 322 -5.29 -8.39 -14.47
C ILE A 322 -6.46 -8.98 -13.68
N THR A 323 -7.03 -10.07 -14.18
CA THR A 323 -8.05 -10.84 -13.47
C THR A 323 -7.57 -12.26 -13.29
N VAL A 324 -7.51 -12.73 -12.05
CA VAL A 324 -7.13 -14.11 -11.69
C VAL A 324 -8.28 -14.74 -10.92
N ASP A 325 -8.80 -15.86 -11.40
CA ASP A 325 -9.92 -16.59 -10.78
C ASP A 325 -11.14 -15.73 -10.42
N GLY A 326 -11.37 -14.64 -11.18
CA GLY A 326 -12.51 -13.74 -11.00
C GLY A 326 -12.27 -12.61 -10.00
N ILE A 327 -11.05 -12.48 -9.46
CA ILE A 327 -10.62 -11.36 -8.60
C ILE A 327 -9.71 -10.46 -9.44
N ASP A 328 -9.99 -9.16 -9.44
CA ASP A 328 -9.15 -8.18 -10.11
C ASP A 328 -7.94 -7.79 -9.23
N LEU A 329 -6.75 -7.86 -9.81
CA LEU A 329 -5.49 -7.47 -9.18
C LEU A 329 -4.97 -6.21 -9.87
N TYR A 330 -4.69 -5.18 -9.08
CA TYR A 330 -4.26 -3.89 -9.56
C TYR A 330 -2.90 -3.52 -9.00
N GLN A 331 -1.95 -3.22 -9.88
CA GLN A 331 -0.76 -2.46 -9.53
C GLN A 331 -1.04 -0.97 -9.68
N THR A 332 -0.61 -0.18 -8.72
CA THR A 332 -0.78 1.28 -8.73
C THR A 332 0.57 1.96 -8.86
N LEU A 333 0.66 2.92 -9.80
CA LEU A 333 1.86 3.71 -10.06
C LEU A 333 2.32 4.45 -8.80
N GLY A 334 3.62 4.38 -8.50
CA GLY A 334 4.22 5.06 -7.36
C GLY A 334 4.17 6.58 -7.45
N ALA A 335 4.10 7.26 -6.31
CA ALA A 335 3.92 8.70 -6.23
C ALA A 335 5.22 9.49 -5.96
N GLY A 336 6.23 8.86 -5.35
CA GLY A 336 7.39 9.55 -4.81
C GLY A 336 8.58 9.67 -5.74
N TYR A 337 9.35 10.77 -5.59
CA TYR A 337 10.57 11.01 -6.38
C TYR A 337 11.87 10.61 -5.68
N PHE A 338 11.81 10.12 -4.45
CA PHE A 338 13.00 9.58 -3.76
C PHE A 338 13.30 8.12 -4.12
N THR A 339 12.70 7.61 -5.19
CA THR A 339 12.89 6.25 -5.69
C THR A 339 13.03 6.22 -7.21
N TYR A 340 13.27 5.04 -7.79
CA TYR A 340 13.47 4.89 -9.22
C TYR A 340 12.20 5.09 -10.05
N GLY A 341 12.38 5.28 -11.36
CA GLY A 341 11.32 5.54 -12.34
C GLY A 341 11.11 7.03 -12.59
N LYS A 342 10.34 7.35 -13.61
CA LYS A 342 10.07 8.73 -14.03
C LYS A 342 8.58 9.09 -13.91
N GLU A 343 7.74 8.13 -14.24
CA GLU A 343 6.30 8.26 -14.17
C GLU A 343 5.85 8.25 -12.71
N ARG A 344 4.94 9.13 -12.34
CA ARG A 344 4.38 9.26 -10.99
C ARG A 344 2.89 9.45 -11.03
N GLY A 345 2.19 8.87 -10.06
CA GLY A 345 0.74 9.00 -10.05
C GLY A 345 0.06 8.30 -8.89
N GLY A 346 -1.15 7.87 -9.15
CA GLY A 346 -2.01 7.13 -8.23
C GLY A 346 -3.22 6.59 -8.97
N ARG A 347 -4.14 5.98 -8.24
CA ARG A 347 -5.32 5.34 -8.82
C ARG A 347 -6.60 5.81 -8.14
N LEU A 348 -7.52 6.34 -8.95
CA LEU A 348 -8.89 6.57 -8.52
C LEU A 348 -9.68 5.26 -8.60
N ILE A 349 -10.44 4.95 -7.53
CA ILE A 349 -11.30 3.79 -7.42
C ILE A 349 -12.70 4.30 -7.07
N ILE A 350 -13.71 3.91 -7.84
CA ILE A 350 -15.09 4.28 -7.57
C ILE A 350 -15.91 3.02 -7.33
N LEU A 351 -16.40 2.89 -6.10
CA LEU A 351 -17.33 1.85 -5.70
C LEU A 351 -18.77 2.30 -5.96
N ASP A 352 -19.64 1.35 -6.34
CA ASP A 352 -21.06 1.57 -6.54
C ASP A 352 -21.88 0.64 -5.62
N GLU A 353 -22.63 1.19 -4.66
CA GLU A 353 -23.44 0.37 -3.76
C GLU A 353 -24.56 -0.39 -4.48
N ASN A 354 -24.98 0.05 -5.68
CA ASN A 354 -26.01 -0.61 -6.47
C ASN A 354 -25.45 -1.71 -7.38
N ASN A 355 -24.13 -1.71 -7.61
CA ASN A 355 -23.42 -2.73 -8.39
C ASN A 355 -22.06 -3.08 -7.75
N PRO A 356 -22.07 -3.65 -6.54
CA PRO A 356 -20.89 -3.72 -5.68
C PRO A 356 -19.77 -4.66 -6.18
N LYS A 357 -20.03 -5.43 -7.24
CA LYS A 357 -19.03 -6.30 -7.87
C LYS A 357 -18.31 -5.65 -9.06
N GLU A 358 -18.82 -4.53 -9.55
CA GLU A 358 -18.18 -3.78 -10.63
C GLU A 358 -17.48 -2.56 -10.04
N ILE A 359 -16.18 -2.46 -10.26
CA ILE A 359 -15.36 -1.37 -9.78
C ILE A 359 -14.90 -0.57 -11.00
N TYR A 360 -15.13 0.74 -10.97
CA TYR A 360 -14.49 1.64 -11.91
C TYR A 360 -13.16 2.08 -11.33
N THR A 361 -12.09 2.03 -12.14
CA THR A 361 -10.79 2.57 -11.77
C THR A 361 -10.24 3.45 -12.88
N GLU A 362 -9.38 4.39 -12.49
CA GLU A 362 -8.61 5.23 -13.41
C GLU A 362 -7.21 5.41 -12.84
N SER A 363 -6.19 5.00 -13.59
CA SER A 363 -4.81 5.36 -13.30
C SER A 363 -4.58 6.81 -13.69
N ILE A 364 -4.01 7.58 -12.78
CA ILE A 364 -3.79 9.02 -12.95
C ILE A 364 -2.30 9.30 -12.89
N GLU A 365 -1.72 9.57 -14.04
CA GLU A 365 -0.34 10.02 -14.14
C GLU A 365 -0.26 11.53 -13.96
N ILE A 366 0.72 12.00 -13.19
CA ILE A 366 0.99 13.40 -12.93
C ILE A 366 2.30 13.78 -13.62
N GLU A 367 2.21 14.73 -14.53
CA GLU A 367 3.39 15.28 -15.20
C GLU A 367 4.30 15.98 -14.20
N ARG A 368 5.60 15.71 -14.33
CA ARG A 368 6.65 16.35 -13.53
C ARG A 368 6.62 17.86 -13.74
N ILE A 369 6.72 18.63 -12.65
CA ILE A 369 6.92 20.07 -12.74
C ILE A 369 8.35 20.31 -13.25
N THR A 370 8.49 21.15 -14.26
CA THR A 370 9.81 21.57 -14.75
C THR A 370 10.30 22.78 -14.00
N ASP A 371 11.64 22.99 -13.93
CA ASP A 371 12.25 24.18 -13.30
C ASP A 371 11.69 25.52 -13.82
N ALA A 372 11.01 25.50 -14.98
CA ALA A 372 10.33 26.68 -15.54
C ALA A 372 8.98 26.99 -14.86
N ASP A 373 8.44 26.06 -14.08
CA ASP A 373 7.14 26.14 -13.42
C ASP A 373 7.25 26.47 -11.92
N ILE A 374 8.52 26.51 -11.39
CA ILE A 374 8.88 26.87 -10.03
C ILE A 374 9.45 28.30 -10.00
#